data_5a627e30463da127e5963bf7069cd885
#
_entry.id   5a627e30463da127e5963bf7069cd885
#
_cell.length_a   1.000
_cell.length_b   1.000
_cell.length_c   1.000
_cell.angle_alpha   90.00
_cell.angle_beta   90.00
_cell.angle_gamma   90.00
#
_symmetry.space_group_name_H-M   'P 1'
#
loop_
_entity.id
_entity.type
_entity.pdbx_description
1 polymer ?
#
loop_
_entity_poly.entity_id
_entity_poly.type
_entity_poly.pdbx_seq_one_letter_code
_entity_poly.pdbx_strand_id
1 'polypeptide(L)'
;MRILLVGEYSNLHNSLQDGLLANGHEVSLISTGDAFKKLPSDVLIKAKRIESSRLLQTLRKGVFKFTKFDIATLEIGYRALDWLNDQTQFDVIQLINEYPFKTPYFIEKRIVKRLRQLTTKLVILACGDDYIYL
;
A
#
# COMPACT_ATOMS: atom_id res chain seq x y z
N MET A 1 -7.02 18.18 10.04
CA MET A 1 -7.18 17.60 8.70
C MET A 1 -7.21 16.09 8.83
N ARG A 2 -7.94 15.44 7.96
CA ARG A 2 -7.98 13.98 7.83
C ARG A 2 -7.02 13.55 6.71
N ILE A 3 -5.95 12.84 7.07
CA ILE A 3 -4.83 12.52 6.18
C ILE A 3 -4.68 11.01 6.05
N LEU A 4 -4.47 10.53 4.83
CA LEU A 4 -4.14 9.13 4.56
C LEU A 4 -2.71 9.03 4.02
N LEU A 5 -1.90 8.22 4.69
CA LEU A 5 -0.58 7.83 4.23
C LEU A 5 -0.65 6.43 3.62
N VAL A 6 -0.16 6.27 2.40
CA VAL A 6 -0.29 5.03 1.62
C VAL A 6 1.08 4.47 1.27
N GLY A 7 1.34 3.26 1.72
CA GLY A 7 2.63 2.60 1.63
C GLY A 7 3.56 2.98 2.78
N GLU A 8 4.63 2.20 2.96
CA GLU A 8 5.68 2.46 3.95
C GLU A 8 7.03 2.07 3.37
N TYR A 9 8.02 2.89 3.62
CA TYR A 9 9.40 2.63 3.25
C TYR A 9 10.34 3.20 4.31
N SER A 10 11.15 2.33 4.89
CA SER A 10 12.20 2.70 5.85
C SER A 10 11.73 3.58 7.02
N ASN A 11 10.51 3.38 7.50
CA ASN A 11 9.89 4.12 8.61
C ASN A 11 9.54 5.59 8.31
N LEU A 12 9.53 5.97 7.03
CA LEU A 12 9.28 7.37 6.65
C LEU A 12 7.84 7.81 6.97
N HIS A 13 6.84 7.01 6.54
CA HIS A 13 5.45 7.35 6.81
C HIS A 13 5.08 7.18 8.29
N ASN A 14 5.66 6.23 9.01
CA ASN A 14 5.47 6.14 10.47
C ASN A 14 5.99 7.41 11.18
N SER A 15 7.19 7.86 10.86
CA SER A 15 7.74 9.10 11.44
C SER A 15 6.92 10.33 11.08
N LEU A 16 6.41 10.39 9.84
CA LEU A 16 5.53 11.47 9.40
C LEU A 16 4.19 11.41 10.13
N GLN A 17 3.63 10.23 10.32
CA GLN A 17 2.39 10.02 11.06
C GLN A 17 2.50 10.55 12.48
N ASP A 18 3.57 10.18 13.20
CA ASP A 18 3.82 10.67 14.56
C ASP A 18 3.85 12.20 14.63
N GLY A 19 4.55 12.85 13.71
CA GLY A 19 4.62 14.31 13.64
C GLY A 19 3.27 14.96 13.34
N LEU A 20 2.50 14.39 12.42
CA LEU A 20 1.17 14.91 12.06
C LEU A 20 0.14 14.73 13.19
N LEU A 21 0.16 13.58 13.88
CA LEU A 21 -0.67 13.34 15.06
C LEU A 21 -0.35 14.31 16.19
N ALA A 22 0.95 14.58 16.45
CA ALA A 22 1.39 15.56 17.44
C ALA A 22 0.90 16.98 17.12
N ASN A 23 0.69 17.29 15.84
CA ASN A 23 0.10 18.56 15.38
C ASN A 23 -1.43 18.58 15.33
N GLY A 24 -2.09 17.55 15.89
CA GLY A 24 -3.55 17.51 16.03
C GLY A 24 -4.30 17.12 14.75
N HIS A 25 -3.64 16.43 13.79
CA HIS A 25 -4.31 15.89 12.61
C HIS A 25 -4.84 14.47 12.87
N GLU A 26 -5.90 14.09 12.18
CA GLU A 26 -6.38 12.71 12.10
C GLU A 26 -5.60 12.01 10.97
N VAL A 27 -4.76 11.04 11.30
CA VAL A 27 -3.88 10.38 10.32
C VAL A 27 -4.07 8.88 10.36
N SER A 28 -4.22 8.29 9.18
CA SER A 28 -4.25 6.82 9.01
C SER A 28 -3.13 6.39 8.09
N LEU A 29 -2.44 5.30 8.44
CA LEU A 29 -1.40 4.68 7.62
C LEU A 29 -1.86 3.29 7.15
N ILE A 30 -1.93 3.12 5.82
CA ILE A 30 -2.18 1.82 5.18
C ILE A 30 -0.95 1.36 4.43
N SER A 31 -0.46 0.16 4.71
CA SER A 31 0.72 -0.40 4.04
C SER A 31 0.77 -1.92 4.02
N THR A 32 1.79 -2.47 3.37
CA THR A 32 2.17 -3.89 3.44
C THR A 32 3.25 -4.17 4.51
N GLY A 33 3.70 -3.15 5.25
CA GLY A 33 4.67 -3.27 6.35
C GLY A 33 6.14 -3.29 5.92
N ASP A 34 6.47 -2.77 4.72
CA ASP A 34 7.83 -2.73 4.15
C ASP A 34 8.50 -4.13 4.15
N ALA A 35 7.80 -5.09 3.55
CA ALA A 35 8.27 -6.47 3.32
C ALA A 35 8.79 -7.15 4.60
N PHE A 36 10.10 -7.43 4.69
CA PHE A 36 10.70 -8.16 5.80
C PHE A 36 10.85 -7.34 7.09
N LYS A 37 10.81 -6.02 7.02
CA LYS A 37 10.96 -5.13 8.19
C LYS A 37 9.75 -5.13 9.10
N LYS A 38 8.56 -5.54 8.58
CA LYS A 38 7.30 -5.65 9.33
C LYS A 38 6.96 -4.39 10.13
N LEU A 39 7.16 -3.22 9.51
CA LEU A 39 6.85 -1.95 10.11
C LEU A 39 5.36 -1.84 10.47
N PRO A 40 5.01 -1.20 11.59
CA PRO A 40 3.63 -1.05 12.01
C PRO A 40 2.85 -0.18 11.02
N SER A 41 1.55 -0.41 10.94
CA SER A 41 0.59 0.38 10.17
C SER A 41 -0.78 0.22 10.81
N ASP A 42 -1.61 1.26 10.76
CA ASP A 42 -3.00 1.17 11.26
C ASP A 42 -3.78 0.11 10.49
N VAL A 43 -3.52 0.05 9.18
CA VAL A 43 -4.10 -0.96 8.28
C VAL A 43 -2.99 -1.71 7.58
N LEU A 44 -2.70 -2.91 8.07
CA LEU A 44 -1.69 -3.78 7.49
C LEU A 44 -2.34 -4.76 6.49
N ILE A 45 -2.06 -4.55 5.20
CA ILE A 45 -2.56 -5.41 4.12
C ILE A 45 -1.62 -6.59 3.91
N LYS A 46 -2.16 -7.80 4.06
CA LYS A 46 -1.44 -9.08 3.86
C LYS A 46 -2.24 -10.04 3.00
N ALA A 47 -1.56 -10.95 2.32
CA ALA A 47 -2.16 -12.04 1.56
C ALA A 47 -2.60 -13.19 2.50
N LYS A 48 -3.49 -12.92 3.44
CA LYS A 48 -3.89 -13.84 4.52
C LYS A 48 -4.42 -15.18 4.02
N ARG A 49 -5.17 -15.21 2.91
CA ARG A 49 -5.74 -16.44 2.36
C ARG A 49 -4.64 -17.33 1.78
N ILE A 50 -3.72 -16.73 1.03
CA ILE A 50 -2.59 -17.46 0.42
C ILE A 50 -1.62 -17.93 1.50
N GLU A 51 -1.35 -17.09 2.51
CA GLU A 51 -0.44 -17.43 3.61
C GLU A 51 -1.02 -18.50 4.55
N SER A 52 -2.33 -18.60 4.72
CA SER A 52 -2.97 -19.58 5.61
C SER A 52 -3.16 -20.96 4.98
N SER A 53 -3.14 -21.09 3.65
CA SER A 53 -3.39 -22.34 2.93
C SER A 53 -2.10 -22.96 2.37
N ARG A 54 -1.75 -24.16 2.82
CA ARG A 54 -0.59 -24.92 2.29
C ARG A 54 -0.70 -25.18 0.79
N LEU A 55 -1.92 -25.47 0.31
CA LEU A 55 -2.19 -25.69 -1.11
C LEU A 55 -1.91 -24.44 -1.93
N LEU A 56 -2.43 -23.28 -1.48
CA LEU A 56 -2.23 -21.99 -2.15
C LEU A 56 -0.76 -21.54 -2.11
N GLN A 57 -0.04 -21.81 -1.02
CA GLN A 57 1.40 -21.56 -0.94
C GLN A 57 2.20 -22.42 -1.94
N THR A 58 1.82 -23.67 -2.13
CA THR A 58 2.45 -24.56 -3.12
C THR A 58 2.16 -24.06 -4.53
N LEU A 59 0.90 -23.68 -4.82
CA LEU A 59 0.52 -23.07 -6.09
C LEU A 59 1.29 -21.78 -6.35
N ARG A 60 1.40 -20.89 -5.35
CA ARG A 60 2.18 -19.65 -5.42
C ARG A 60 3.63 -19.91 -5.84
N LYS A 61 4.29 -20.87 -5.18
CA LYS A 61 5.68 -21.24 -5.50
C LYS A 61 5.81 -21.78 -6.94
N GLY A 62 4.86 -22.63 -7.37
CA GLY A 62 4.82 -23.16 -8.73
C GLY A 62 4.66 -22.07 -9.78
N VAL A 63 3.66 -21.21 -9.62
CA VAL A 63 3.41 -20.08 -10.54
C VAL A 63 4.63 -19.16 -10.59
N PHE A 64 5.19 -18.77 -9.43
CA PHE A 64 6.35 -17.90 -9.36
C PHE A 64 7.59 -18.49 -10.06
N LYS A 65 7.80 -19.81 -9.94
CA LYS A 65 8.91 -20.52 -10.59
C LYS A 65 8.86 -20.40 -12.11
N PHE A 66 7.67 -20.52 -12.71
CA PHE A 66 7.49 -20.52 -14.17
C PHE A 66 7.30 -19.12 -14.75
N THR A 67 6.59 -18.23 -14.05
CA THR A 67 6.16 -16.92 -14.60
C THR A 67 6.87 -15.73 -13.95
N LYS A 68 7.60 -15.93 -12.85
CA LYS A 68 8.11 -14.86 -11.96
C LYS A 68 7.02 -13.95 -11.39
N PHE A 69 5.75 -14.33 -11.52
CA PHE A 69 4.61 -13.59 -11.02
C PHE A 69 4.18 -14.12 -9.64
N ASP A 70 4.05 -13.22 -8.67
CA ASP A 70 3.62 -13.56 -7.31
C ASP A 70 2.11 -13.34 -7.14
N ILE A 71 1.34 -14.43 -7.10
CA ILE A 71 -0.12 -14.37 -6.94
C ILE A 71 -0.56 -13.71 -5.63
N ALA A 72 0.30 -13.67 -4.61
CA ALA A 72 -0.01 -12.99 -3.35
C ALA A 72 -0.24 -11.48 -3.55
N THR A 73 0.42 -10.88 -4.55
CA THR A 73 0.24 -9.46 -4.88
C THR A 73 -1.16 -9.14 -5.39
N LEU A 74 -1.85 -10.11 -6.01
CA LEU A 74 -3.27 -9.97 -6.39
C LEU A 74 -4.15 -9.85 -5.15
N GLU A 75 -3.99 -10.74 -4.18
CA GLU A 75 -4.76 -10.69 -2.94
C GLU A 75 -4.52 -9.38 -2.19
N ILE A 76 -3.27 -8.94 -2.10
CA ILE A 76 -2.91 -7.64 -1.50
C ILE A 76 -3.65 -6.50 -2.19
N GLY A 77 -3.60 -6.44 -3.51
CA GLY A 77 -4.24 -5.38 -4.29
C GLY A 77 -5.76 -5.33 -4.13
N TYR A 78 -6.43 -6.49 -4.17
CA TYR A 78 -7.88 -6.53 -3.96
C TYR A 78 -8.27 -6.16 -2.52
N ARG A 79 -7.53 -6.60 -1.51
CA ARG A 79 -7.77 -6.19 -0.11
C ARG A 79 -7.57 -4.69 0.11
N ALA A 80 -6.57 -4.09 -0.55
CA ALA A 80 -6.36 -2.65 -0.52
C ALA A 80 -7.55 -1.91 -1.16
N LEU A 81 -8.04 -2.39 -2.33
CA LEU A 81 -9.21 -1.81 -2.99
C LEU A 81 -10.48 -1.93 -2.14
N ASP A 82 -10.72 -3.10 -1.54
CA ASP A 82 -11.88 -3.32 -0.67
C ASP A 82 -11.86 -2.32 0.49
N TRP A 83 -10.73 -2.21 1.18
CA TRP A 83 -10.59 -1.24 2.26
C TRP A 83 -10.81 0.21 1.79
N LEU A 84 -10.23 0.58 0.65
CA LEU A 84 -10.38 1.93 0.08
C LEU A 84 -11.82 2.23 -0.35
N ASN A 85 -12.58 1.22 -0.78
CA ASN A 85 -13.98 1.41 -1.17
C ASN A 85 -14.89 1.77 0.01
N ASP A 86 -14.53 1.31 1.20
CA ASP A 86 -15.24 1.63 2.45
C ASP A 86 -14.86 3.00 3.02
N GLN A 87 -13.85 3.69 2.43
CA GLN A 87 -13.39 4.97 2.95
C GLN A 87 -14.22 6.16 2.44
N THR A 88 -14.36 7.15 3.31
CA THR A 88 -14.87 8.48 2.98
C THR A 88 -13.71 9.42 2.61
N GLN A 89 -14.03 10.66 2.26
CA GLN A 89 -13.09 11.69 1.80
C GLN A 89 -11.96 11.98 2.81
N PHE A 90 -10.76 12.21 2.29
CA PHE A 90 -9.59 12.72 3.01
C PHE A 90 -9.25 14.13 2.52
N ASP A 91 -8.71 14.98 3.39
CA ASP A 91 -8.20 16.30 3.00
C ASP A 91 -6.93 16.16 2.14
N VAL A 92 -6.06 15.23 2.51
CA VAL A 92 -4.81 14.92 1.79
C VAL A 92 -4.58 13.42 1.78
N ILE A 93 -4.10 12.90 0.67
CA ILE A 93 -3.54 11.55 0.57
C ILE A 93 -2.10 11.66 0.08
N GLN A 94 -1.15 11.04 0.80
CA GLN A 94 0.23 10.94 0.40
C GLN A 94 0.63 9.50 0.10
N LEU A 95 1.18 9.27 -1.10
CA LEU A 95 1.77 7.99 -1.49
C LEU A 95 3.26 8.00 -1.16
N ILE A 96 3.78 6.88 -0.66
CA ILE A 96 5.21 6.72 -0.42
C ILE A 96 6.01 6.73 -1.73
N ASN A 97 5.41 6.18 -2.80
CA ASN A 97 5.96 6.15 -4.15
C ASN A 97 4.83 5.88 -5.18
N GLU A 98 5.18 5.69 -6.45
CA GLU A 98 4.23 5.44 -7.55
C GLU A 98 3.49 4.09 -7.42
N TYR A 99 4.10 3.10 -6.75
CA TYR A 99 3.59 1.74 -6.57
C TYR A 99 3.55 1.35 -5.10
N PRO A 100 2.70 1.99 -4.28
CA PRO A 100 2.77 1.89 -2.81
C PRO A 100 2.50 0.49 -2.26
N PHE A 101 1.82 -0.39 -2.99
CA PHE A 101 1.53 -1.77 -2.58
C PHE A 101 2.32 -2.81 -3.39
N LYS A 102 3.07 -2.39 -4.43
CA LYS A 102 3.84 -3.26 -5.33
C LYS A 102 2.99 -4.39 -5.93
N THR A 103 1.75 -4.08 -6.29
CA THR A 103 0.81 -5.00 -6.93
C THR A 103 0.93 -4.94 -8.46
N PRO A 104 0.29 -5.86 -9.22
CA PRO A 104 0.28 -5.76 -10.67
C PRO A 104 -0.25 -4.41 -11.18
N TYR A 105 0.34 -3.88 -12.24
CA TYR A 105 0.05 -2.55 -12.78
C TYR A 105 -1.44 -2.24 -12.95
N PHE A 106 -2.23 -3.19 -13.44
CA PHE A 106 -3.66 -2.98 -13.64
C PHE A 106 -4.44 -2.81 -12.32
N ILE A 107 -3.96 -3.40 -11.22
CA ILE A 107 -4.53 -3.22 -9.87
C ILE A 107 -4.07 -1.90 -9.28
N GLU A 108 -2.77 -1.58 -9.36
CA GLU A 108 -2.23 -0.30 -8.90
C GLU A 108 -2.94 0.88 -9.57
N LYS A 109 -3.18 0.80 -10.88
CA LYS A 109 -3.94 1.82 -11.61
C LYS A 109 -5.36 2.01 -11.04
N ARG A 110 -6.03 0.93 -10.64
CA ARG A 110 -7.36 0.99 -9.99
C ARG A 110 -7.26 1.60 -8.60
N ILE A 111 -6.23 1.25 -7.83
CA ILE A 111 -5.96 1.81 -6.51
C ILE A 111 -5.74 3.32 -6.61
N VAL A 112 -4.84 3.77 -7.49
CA VAL A 112 -4.57 5.21 -7.70
C VAL A 112 -5.82 5.95 -8.16
N LYS A 113 -6.61 5.36 -9.06
CA LYS A 113 -7.88 5.94 -9.49
C LYS A 113 -8.85 6.12 -8.31
N ARG A 114 -8.95 5.11 -7.42
CA ARG A 114 -9.80 5.20 -6.24
C ARG A 114 -9.29 6.26 -5.24
N LEU A 115 -7.98 6.31 -5.00
CA LEU A 115 -7.36 7.32 -4.14
C LEU A 115 -7.65 8.76 -4.62
N ARG A 116 -7.59 8.99 -5.94
CA ARG A 116 -7.96 10.29 -6.54
C ARG A 116 -9.41 10.68 -6.33
N GLN A 117 -10.32 9.71 -6.19
CA GLN A 117 -11.73 9.97 -5.88
C GLN A 117 -11.95 10.32 -4.40
N LEU A 118 -11.03 9.91 -3.53
CA LEU A 118 -11.10 10.11 -2.09
C LEU A 118 -10.47 11.42 -1.61
N THR A 119 -9.79 12.17 -2.49
CA THR A 119 -9.15 13.44 -2.13
C THR A 119 -9.01 14.37 -3.31
N THR A 120 -8.95 15.67 -3.04
CA THR A 120 -8.54 16.69 -4.04
C THR A 120 -7.03 16.95 -4.05
N LYS A 121 -6.31 16.48 -3.01
CA LYS A 121 -4.86 16.68 -2.83
C LYS A 121 -4.14 15.34 -2.72
N LEU A 122 -3.74 14.79 -3.87
CA LEU A 122 -2.90 13.59 -3.93
C LEU A 122 -1.44 14.01 -4.11
N VAL A 123 -0.59 13.61 -3.17
CA VAL A 123 0.84 13.91 -3.14
C VAL A 123 1.63 12.60 -3.25
N ILE A 124 2.74 12.62 -3.95
CA ILE A 124 3.67 11.48 -4.06
C ILE A 124 5.00 11.89 -3.44
N LEU A 125 5.48 11.10 -2.50
CA LEU A 125 6.81 11.23 -1.95
C LEU A 125 7.76 10.36 -2.79
N ALA A 126 8.62 10.96 -3.59
CA ALA A 126 9.62 10.22 -4.36
C ALA A 126 10.72 9.72 -3.41
N CYS A 127 10.74 8.41 -3.16
CA CYS A 127 11.70 7.78 -2.26
C CYS A 127 12.61 6.82 -3.02
N GLY A 128 13.91 7.08 -2.99
CA GLY A 128 14.94 6.14 -3.45
C GLY A 128 14.93 5.89 -4.96
N ASP A 129 14.69 4.64 -5.34
CA ASP A 129 14.75 4.17 -6.73
C ASP A 129 13.59 4.61 -7.63
N ASP A 130 12.69 5.45 -7.11
CA ASP A 130 11.57 6.01 -7.89
C ASP A 130 12.04 7.10 -8.88
N TYR A 131 13.34 7.39 -8.87
CA TYR A 131 13.91 8.30 -9.85
C TYR A 131 13.89 7.63 -11.23
N ILE A 132 13.23 8.27 -12.18
CA ILE A 132 13.17 7.83 -13.57
C ILE A 132 14.60 7.65 -14.08
N TYR A 133 15.00 6.42 -14.36
CA TYR A 133 16.19 6.17 -15.15
C TYR A 133 15.91 6.66 -16.58
N LEU A 134 16.35 7.86 -16.86
CA LEU A 134 16.39 8.40 -18.22
C LEU A 134 17.53 7.75 -19.01
#